data_104eee87aee964d5afe6dbd132aca197
#
_entry.id   104eee87aee964d5afe6dbd132aca197
#
_cell.length_a   1.000
_cell.length_b   1.000
_cell.length_c   1.000
_cell.angle_alpha   90.00
_cell.angle_beta   90.00
_cell.angle_gamma   90.00
#
_symmetry.space_group_name_H-M   'P 1'
#
loop_
_entity.id
_entity.type
_entity.pdbx_description
1 polymer ?
#
loop_
_entity_poly.entity_id
_entity_poly.type
_entity_poly.pdbx_seq_one_letter_code
_entity_poly.pdbx_strand_id
1 'polypeptide(L)'
;MATIPEEINNRIWLNCRELINIINAAKSTEYRLFIAYNERQGTIEDLDELARLALDATNSYQRLTTITIRTATAQPQADIATVNMLEETINYVETRIPAWSRSIEEVVNNWGL
;
A
#
# COMPACT_ATOMS: atom_id res chain seq x y z
N MET A 1 12.46 5.89 27.39
CA MET A 1 11.89 6.65 26.31
C MET A 1 11.37 5.71 25.24
N ALA A 2 10.12 5.86 24.85
CA ALA A 2 9.54 5.01 23.83
C ALA A 2 10.04 5.50 22.48
N THR A 3 11.05 4.89 21.99
CA THR A 3 11.55 5.23 20.68
C THR A 3 11.34 4.06 19.75
N ILE A 4 10.82 4.36 18.59
CA ILE A 4 10.79 3.38 17.51
C ILE A 4 12.24 3.22 17.07
N PRO A 5 12.80 1.99 17.10
CA PRO A 5 14.17 1.77 16.64
C PRO A 5 14.37 2.34 15.24
N GLU A 6 15.55 2.89 14.97
CA GLU A 6 15.86 3.52 13.69
C GLU A 6 15.59 2.59 12.50
N GLU A 7 15.95 1.31 12.65
CA GLU A 7 15.71 0.31 11.62
C GLU A 7 14.22 0.15 11.30
N ILE A 8 13.37 0.11 12.33
CA ILE A 8 11.93 0.01 12.16
C ILE A 8 11.38 1.30 11.54
N ASN A 9 11.87 2.44 12.02
CA ASN A 9 11.47 3.74 11.49
C ASN A 9 11.78 3.86 10.00
N ASN A 10 12.94 3.39 9.58
CA ASN A 10 13.33 3.40 8.17
C ASN A 10 12.42 2.51 7.32
N ARG A 11 12.03 1.35 7.85
CA ARG A 11 11.09 0.45 7.16
C ARG A 11 9.72 1.10 7.03
N ILE A 12 9.25 1.79 8.06
CA ILE A 12 7.94 2.48 8.01
C ILE A 12 7.92 3.49 6.87
N TRP A 13 8.91 4.35 6.79
CA TRP A 13 8.93 5.40 5.77
C TRP A 13 9.19 4.86 4.37
N LEU A 14 9.99 3.82 4.23
CA LEU A 14 10.18 3.14 2.95
C LEU A 14 8.85 2.56 2.46
N ASN A 15 8.13 1.88 3.35
CA ASN A 15 6.83 1.29 3.00
C ASN A 15 5.78 2.36 2.69
N CYS A 16 5.79 3.48 3.39
CA CYS A 16 4.90 4.61 3.08
C CYS A 16 5.14 5.11 1.66
N ARG A 17 6.40 5.28 1.28
CA ARG A 17 6.74 5.71 -0.07
C ARG A 17 6.30 4.71 -1.11
N GLU A 18 6.57 3.42 -0.86
CA GLU A 18 6.18 2.35 -1.77
C GLU A 18 4.65 2.28 -1.94
N LEU A 19 3.90 2.46 -0.85
CA LEU A 19 2.44 2.47 -0.91
C LEU A 19 1.92 3.63 -1.77
N ILE A 20 2.51 4.82 -1.63
CA ILE A 20 2.14 5.96 -2.47
C ILE A 20 2.44 5.66 -3.94
N ASN A 21 3.58 5.03 -4.22
CA ASN A 21 3.93 4.64 -5.58
C ASN A 21 2.92 3.64 -6.16
N ILE A 22 2.49 2.67 -5.36
CA ILE A 22 1.47 1.68 -5.77
C ILE A 22 0.14 2.37 -6.07
N ILE A 23 -0.30 3.27 -5.20
CA ILE A 23 -1.56 4.02 -5.39
C ILE A 23 -1.49 4.81 -6.70
N ASN A 24 -0.40 5.53 -6.91
CA ASN A 24 -0.22 6.32 -8.12
C ASN A 24 -0.18 5.44 -9.37
N ALA A 25 0.56 4.33 -9.32
CA ALA A 25 0.67 3.40 -10.45
C ALA A 25 -0.68 2.77 -10.78
N ALA A 26 -1.44 2.36 -9.76
CA ALA A 26 -2.76 1.77 -9.95
C ALA A 26 -3.73 2.77 -10.58
N LYS A 27 -3.79 3.98 -10.06
CA LYS A 27 -4.70 5.02 -10.57
C LYS A 27 -4.29 5.50 -11.96
N SER A 28 -3.00 5.63 -12.21
CA SER A 28 -2.48 5.99 -13.54
C SER A 28 -2.81 4.91 -14.58
N THR A 29 -2.65 3.65 -14.22
CA THR A 29 -2.95 2.53 -15.10
C THR A 29 -4.45 2.44 -15.37
N GLU A 30 -5.27 2.62 -14.34
CA GLU A 30 -6.73 2.66 -14.46
C GLU A 30 -7.16 3.75 -15.47
N TYR A 31 -6.61 4.94 -15.32
CA TYR A 31 -6.90 6.06 -16.22
C TYR A 31 -6.48 5.75 -17.65
N ARG A 32 -5.27 5.24 -17.85
CA ARG A 32 -4.74 4.91 -19.17
C ARG A 32 -5.56 3.80 -19.85
N LEU A 33 -5.95 2.81 -19.08
CA LEU A 33 -6.78 1.72 -19.60
C LEU A 33 -8.15 2.25 -20.03
N PHE A 34 -8.76 3.09 -19.22
CA PHE A 34 -10.06 3.70 -19.54
C PHE A 34 -9.98 4.57 -20.80
N ILE A 35 -8.95 5.41 -20.91
CA ILE A 35 -8.78 6.29 -22.08
C ILE A 35 -8.57 5.48 -23.36
N ALA A 36 -7.78 4.40 -23.28
CA ALA A 36 -7.44 3.60 -24.47
C ALA A 36 -8.60 2.72 -24.94
N TYR A 37 -9.36 2.15 -24.02
CA TYR A 37 -10.32 1.09 -24.35
C TYR A 37 -11.74 1.34 -23.84
N ASN A 38 -11.95 2.36 -23.04
CA ASN A 38 -13.23 2.67 -22.38
C ASN A 38 -13.72 1.51 -21.49
N GLU A 39 -14.94 1.60 -21.00
CA GLU A 39 -15.57 0.53 -20.24
C GLU A 39 -16.14 -0.49 -21.23
N ARG A 40 -15.51 -1.63 -21.32
CA ARG A 40 -15.98 -2.76 -22.13
C ARG A 40 -15.98 -4.00 -21.26
N GLN A 41 -16.59 -5.05 -21.75
CA GLN A 41 -16.66 -6.30 -21.03
C GLN A 41 -15.29 -6.81 -20.56
N GLY A 42 -14.25 -6.65 -21.37
CA GLY A 42 -12.91 -7.11 -21.02
C GLY A 42 -12.15 -6.18 -20.07
N THR A 43 -12.45 -4.86 -20.09
CA THR A 43 -11.71 -3.88 -19.28
C THR A 43 -12.33 -3.65 -17.91
N ILE A 44 -13.64 -3.88 -17.75
CA ILE A 44 -14.32 -3.61 -16.47
C ILE A 44 -13.68 -4.37 -15.30
N GLU A 45 -13.35 -5.64 -15.49
CA GLU A 45 -12.73 -6.44 -14.45
C GLU A 45 -11.39 -5.87 -14.01
N ASP A 46 -10.56 -5.47 -14.97
CA ASP A 46 -9.24 -4.92 -14.67
C ASP A 46 -9.34 -3.51 -14.08
N LEU A 47 -10.30 -2.70 -14.55
CA LEU A 47 -10.56 -1.38 -13.96
C LEU A 47 -10.98 -1.52 -12.50
N ASP A 48 -11.88 -2.46 -12.21
CA ASP A 48 -12.36 -2.73 -10.85
C ASP A 48 -11.23 -3.25 -9.95
N GLU A 49 -10.38 -4.13 -10.49
CA GLU A 49 -9.24 -4.66 -9.75
C GLU A 49 -8.24 -3.56 -9.40
N LEU A 50 -7.91 -2.69 -10.36
CA LEU A 50 -7.00 -1.56 -10.11
C LEU A 50 -7.58 -0.61 -9.07
N ALA A 51 -8.87 -0.32 -9.12
CA ALA A 51 -9.54 0.53 -8.15
C ALA A 51 -9.49 -0.09 -6.75
N ARG A 52 -9.75 -1.39 -6.64
CA ARG A 52 -9.70 -2.12 -5.37
C ARG A 52 -8.29 -2.15 -4.81
N LEU A 53 -7.31 -2.41 -5.65
CA LEU A 53 -5.90 -2.44 -5.27
C LEU A 53 -5.45 -1.08 -4.73
N ALA A 54 -5.84 0.01 -5.40
CA ALA A 54 -5.53 1.36 -4.94
C ALA A 54 -6.18 1.64 -3.58
N LEU A 55 -7.42 1.17 -3.37
CA LEU A 55 -8.11 1.33 -2.10
C LEU A 55 -7.41 0.53 -0.99
N ASP A 56 -7.03 -0.71 -1.26
CA ASP A 56 -6.33 -1.55 -0.30
C ASP A 56 -5.00 -0.93 0.10
N ALA A 57 -4.25 -0.39 -0.86
CA ALA A 57 -2.98 0.29 -0.58
C ALA A 57 -3.21 1.56 0.24
N THR A 58 -4.26 2.32 -0.06
CA THR A 58 -4.63 3.51 0.70
C THR A 58 -4.97 3.16 2.16
N ASN A 59 -5.78 2.12 2.36
CA ASN A 59 -6.14 1.65 3.69
C ASN A 59 -4.91 1.17 4.46
N SER A 60 -3.98 0.51 3.78
CA SER A 60 -2.73 0.05 4.39
C SER A 60 -1.85 1.23 4.81
N TYR A 61 -1.77 2.27 4.00
CA TYR A 61 -1.06 3.49 4.35
C TYR A 61 -1.64 4.13 5.61
N GLN A 62 -2.97 4.26 5.66
CA GLN A 62 -3.64 4.85 6.81
C GLN A 62 -3.45 4.02 8.08
N ARG A 63 -3.51 2.70 7.95
CA ARG A 63 -3.29 1.79 9.08
C ARG A 63 -1.86 1.90 9.58
N LEU A 64 -0.88 1.88 8.68
CA LEU A 64 0.54 1.96 9.05
C LEU A 64 0.85 3.29 9.75
N THR A 65 0.39 4.41 9.21
CA THR A 65 0.63 5.72 9.82
C THR A 65 -0.09 5.86 11.15
N THR A 66 -1.30 5.34 11.27
CA THR A 66 -2.06 5.38 12.52
C THR A 66 -1.36 4.60 13.64
N ILE A 67 -0.92 3.37 13.35
CA ILE A 67 -0.22 2.57 14.37
C ILE A 67 1.15 3.15 14.69
N THR A 68 1.81 3.76 13.71
CA THR A 68 3.09 4.44 13.93
C THR A 68 2.92 5.61 14.91
N ILE A 69 1.89 6.43 14.71
CA ILE A 69 1.61 7.56 15.60
C ILE A 69 1.26 7.05 16.99
N ARG A 70 0.44 6.02 17.09
CA ARG A 70 0.09 5.42 18.40
C ARG A 70 1.32 4.94 19.15
N THR A 71 2.25 4.29 18.44
CA THR A 71 3.49 3.81 19.02
C THR A 71 4.37 4.99 19.49
N ALA A 72 4.50 6.01 18.65
CA ALA A 72 5.33 7.17 18.95
C ALA A 72 4.78 8.01 20.12
N THR A 73 3.47 8.06 20.30
CA THR A 73 2.85 8.87 21.35
C THR A 73 2.75 8.12 22.69
N ALA A 74 2.95 6.82 22.69
CA ALA A 74 2.91 6.02 23.93
C ALA A 74 4.16 6.29 24.75
N GLN A 75 3.97 6.91 25.93
CA GLN A 75 5.08 7.28 26.82
C GLN A 75 4.85 6.69 28.20
N PRO A 76 5.90 6.25 28.90
CA PRO A 76 7.32 6.30 28.53
C PRO A 76 7.73 5.28 27.48
N GLN A 77 6.89 4.28 27.20
CA GLN A 77 7.15 3.33 26.13
C GLN A 77 5.85 2.64 25.72
N ALA A 78 5.78 2.24 24.45
CA ALA A 78 4.64 1.51 23.93
C ALA A 78 4.60 0.10 24.56
N ASP A 79 3.39 -0.42 24.80
CA ASP A 79 3.24 -1.77 25.28
C ASP A 79 3.56 -2.80 24.20
N ILE A 80 3.73 -4.04 24.61
CA ILE A 80 4.09 -5.13 23.69
C ILE A 80 3.02 -5.33 22.62
N ALA A 81 1.75 -5.21 22.97
CA ALA A 81 0.66 -5.38 22.04
C ALA A 81 0.72 -4.34 20.92
N THR A 82 1.00 -3.07 21.26
CA THR A 82 1.13 -2.00 20.27
C THR A 82 2.33 -2.22 19.36
N VAL A 83 3.47 -2.61 19.92
CA VAL A 83 4.68 -2.90 19.13
C VAL A 83 4.44 -4.07 18.19
N ASN A 84 3.77 -5.11 18.67
CA ASN A 84 3.44 -6.26 17.83
C ASN A 84 2.50 -5.90 16.68
N MET A 85 1.51 -5.04 16.94
CA MET A 85 0.62 -4.54 15.88
C MET A 85 1.38 -3.77 14.83
N LEU A 86 2.36 -2.96 15.24
CA LEU A 86 3.20 -2.22 14.30
C LEU A 86 4.01 -3.17 13.42
N GLU A 87 4.66 -4.17 14.02
CA GLU A 87 5.44 -5.15 13.26
C GLU A 87 4.59 -5.97 12.32
N GLU A 88 3.41 -6.40 12.76
CA GLU A 88 2.47 -7.15 11.92
C GLU A 88 2.01 -6.30 10.73
N THR A 89 1.73 -5.03 10.96
CA THR A 89 1.31 -4.12 9.91
C THR A 89 2.43 -3.90 8.89
N ILE A 90 3.67 -3.71 9.35
CA ILE A 90 4.83 -3.58 8.47
C ILE A 90 5.00 -4.84 7.63
N ASN A 91 4.96 -6.01 8.26
CA ASN A 91 5.13 -7.28 7.57
C ASN A 91 4.03 -7.51 6.52
N TYR A 92 2.80 -7.19 6.86
CA TYR A 92 1.67 -7.29 5.92
C TYR A 92 1.90 -6.42 4.69
N VAL A 93 2.26 -5.15 4.90
CA VAL A 93 2.50 -4.21 3.80
C VAL A 93 3.65 -4.68 2.92
N GLU A 94 4.76 -5.12 3.53
CA GLU A 94 5.94 -5.59 2.79
C GLU A 94 5.63 -6.82 1.95
N THR A 95 4.71 -7.66 2.39
CA THR A 95 4.26 -8.83 1.63
C THR A 95 3.34 -8.43 0.48
N ARG A 96 2.48 -7.43 0.69
CA ARG A 96 1.47 -7.04 -0.29
C ARG A 96 2.01 -6.18 -1.43
N ILE A 97 2.99 -5.32 -1.16
CA ILE A 97 3.54 -4.42 -2.17
C ILE A 97 4.00 -5.14 -3.43
N PRO A 98 4.81 -6.21 -3.36
CA PRO A 98 5.22 -6.92 -4.58
C PRO A 98 4.05 -7.56 -5.32
N ALA A 99 3.06 -8.07 -4.59
CA ALA A 99 1.87 -8.68 -5.20
C ALA A 99 1.05 -7.64 -5.94
N TRP A 100 0.84 -6.47 -5.35
CA TRP A 100 0.12 -5.37 -5.99
C TRP A 100 0.87 -4.85 -7.22
N SER A 101 2.19 -4.71 -7.12
CA SER A 101 3.03 -4.28 -8.23
C SER A 101 2.90 -5.25 -9.41
N ARG A 102 2.93 -6.55 -9.12
CA ARG A 102 2.78 -7.59 -10.16
C ARG A 102 1.41 -7.52 -10.82
N SER A 103 0.35 -7.32 -10.04
CA SER A 103 -1.00 -7.20 -10.58
C SER A 103 -1.14 -6.02 -11.54
N ILE A 104 -0.53 -4.89 -11.19
CA ILE A 104 -0.52 -3.71 -12.06
C ILE A 104 0.24 -4.00 -13.37
N GLU A 105 1.40 -4.64 -13.27
CA GLU A 105 2.20 -5.00 -14.44
C GLU A 105 1.46 -5.95 -15.37
N GLU A 106 0.70 -6.88 -14.83
CA GLU A 106 -0.10 -7.81 -15.63
C GLU A 106 -1.15 -7.06 -16.45
N VAL A 107 -1.80 -6.07 -15.87
CA VAL A 107 -2.76 -5.25 -16.62
C VAL A 107 -2.05 -4.45 -17.71
N VAL A 108 -0.93 -3.82 -17.39
CA VAL A 108 -0.13 -3.06 -18.37
C VAL A 108 0.26 -3.96 -19.55
N ASN A 109 0.74 -5.16 -19.27
CA ASN A 109 1.19 -6.09 -20.31
C ASN A 109 0.02 -6.63 -21.13
N ASN A 110 -1.09 -6.95 -20.48
CA ASN A 110 -2.26 -7.52 -21.18
C ASN A 110 -2.90 -6.54 -22.15
N TRP A 111 -2.83 -5.25 -21.87
CA TRP A 111 -3.48 -4.22 -22.69
C TRP A 111 -2.48 -3.36 -23.48
N GLY A 112 -1.18 -3.63 -23.36
CA GLY A 112 -0.17 -2.88 -24.09
C GLY A 112 -0.08 -1.43 -23.70
N LEU A 113 -0.22 -1.17 -22.42
CA LEU A 113 -0.21 0.21 -21.89
C LEU A 113 1.19 0.77 -21.70
#